data_6c6fdb1e10fbb23730341f4af4cf3e25
#
_entry.id   6c6fdb1e10fbb23730341f4af4cf3e25
#
_cell.length_a   1.000
_cell.length_b   1.000
_cell.length_c   1.000
_cell.angle_alpha   90.00
_cell.angle_beta   90.00
_cell.angle_gamma   90.00
#
_symmetry.space_group_name_H-M   'P 1'
#
loop_
_entity.id
_entity.type
_entity.pdbx_description
1 polymer ?
#
loop_
_entity_poly.entity_id
_entity_poly.type
_entity_poly.pdbx_seq_one_letter_code
_entity_poly.pdbx_strand_id
1 'polypeptide(L)'
;MTREEQRRVAMTSLNYPPGTRLELISMGKDLDPVPPGTRGTVERVNSLGDIEMNWDNGRTLSLIPGEDSFRKLTMEELEAEQDIGGMQCQTL
;
A
#
# COMPACT_ATOMS: atom_id res chain seq x y z
N MET A 1 11.97 7.52 20.82
CA MET A 1 12.25 6.68 19.64
C MET A 1 13.75 6.52 19.47
N THR A 2 14.21 5.28 19.33
CA THR A 2 15.63 5.01 19.17
C THR A 2 16.10 5.37 17.76
N ARG A 3 17.44 5.45 17.59
CA ARG A 3 18.01 5.72 16.29
C ARG A 3 17.65 4.63 15.27
N GLU A 4 17.61 3.38 15.72
CA GLU A 4 17.23 2.26 14.85
C GLU A 4 15.78 2.35 14.42
N GLU A 5 14.90 2.74 15.31
CA GLU A 5 13.49 2.93 14.98
C GLU A 5 13.32 4.07 13.99
N GLN A 6 14.03 5.17 14.19
CA GLN A 6 14.00 6.29 13.25
C GLN A 6 14.49 5.88 11.88
N ARG A 7 15.54 5.06 11.84
CA ARG A 7 16.09 4.56 10.58
C ARG A 7 15.06 3.68 9.85
N ARG A 8 14.38 2.80 10.59
CA ARG A 8 13.36 1.94 9.98
C ARG A 8 12.22 2.76 9.40
N VAL A 9 11.78 3.76 10.14
CA VAL A 9 10.71 4.65 9.66
C VAL A 9 11.16 5.35 8.38
N ALA A 10 12.39 5.87 8.38
CA ALA A 10 12.93 6.55 7.20
C ALA A 10 13.03 5.62 6.01
N MET A 11 13.50 4.39 6.23
CA MET A 11 13.62 3.40 5.15
C MET A 11 12.26 3.00 4.61
N THR A 12 11.30 2.80 5.48
CA THR A 12 9.93 2.49 5.07
C THR A 12 9.35 3.64 4.24
N SER A 13 9.59 4.86 4.69
CA SER A 13 9.13 6.06 3.99
C SER A 13 9.73 6.16 2.58
N LEU A 14 11.00 5.82 2.45
CA LEU A 14 11.68 5.84 1.15
C LEU A 14 11.19 4.74 0.22
N ASN A 15 10.89 3.56 0.78
CA ASN A 15 10.45 2.42 0.00
C ASN A 15 8.98 2.51 -0.42
N TYR A 16 8.17 3.24 0.35
CA TYR A 16 6.74 3.34 0.12
C TYR A 16 6.31 4.81 0.11
N PRO A 17 6.77 5.57 -0.89
CA PRO A 17 6.37 6.98 -0.99
C PRO A 17 4.89 7.10 -1.34
N PRO A 18 4.28 8.26 -1.04
CA PRO A 18 2.88 8.49 -1.42
C PRO A 18 2.63 8.19 -2.89
N GLY A 19 1.52 7.53 -3.17
CA GLY A 19 1.18 7.13 -4.53
C GLY A 19 1.60 5.72 -4.90
N THR A 20 2.40 5.05 -4.06
CA THR A 20 2.80 3.67 -4.33
C THR A 20 1.58 2.76 -4.27
N ARG A 21 1.44 1.87 -5.26
CA ARG A 21 0.35 0.90 -5.28
C ARG A 21 0.80 -0.40 -4.63
N LEU A 22 0.00 -0.87 -3.70
CA LEU A 22 0.28 -2.10 -2.97
C LEU A 22 -0.89 -3.06 -3.07
N GLU A 23 -0.58 -4.34 -2.93
CA GLU A 23 -1.61 -5.37 -2.80
C GLU A 23 -1.43 -6.07 -1.46
N LEU A 24 -2.52 -6.22 -0.73
CA LEU A 24 -2.50 -6.88 0.57
C LEU A 24 -2.42 -8.40 0.39
N ILE A 25 -1.49 -9.03 1.08
CA ILE A 25 -1.37 -10.48 1.12
C ILE A 25 -2.15 -11.01 2.33
N SER A 26 -1.89 -10.45 3.50
CA SER A 26 -2.65 -10.77 4.70
C SER A 26 -2.41 -9.72 5.77
N MET A 27 -3.43 -9.45 6.57
CA MET A 27 -3.30 -8.63 7.76
C MET A 27 -3.08 -9.54 8.97
N GLY A 28 -2.27 -9.04 9.92
CA GLY A 28 -1.91 -9.81 11.09
C GLY A 28 -3.03 -9.89 12.11
N LYS A 29 -2.99 -9.02 13.11
CA LYS A 29 -3.87 -9.13 14.27
C LYS A 29 -5.00 -8.11 14.24
N ASP A 30 -5.73 -8.08 13.16
CA ASP A 30 -6.83 -7.13 13.04
C ASP A 30 -8.16 -7.84 13.23
N LEU A 31 -9.07 -7.19 13.93
CA LEU A 31 -10.39 -7.76 14.18
C LEU A 31 -11.29 -7.65 12.95
N ASP A 32 -11.02 -6.66 12.11
CA ASP A 32 -11.79 -6.44 10.89
C ASP A 32 -10.82 -6.10 9.76
N PRO A 33 -10.08 -7.10 9.30
CA PRO A 33 -9.02 -6.85 8.33
C PRO A 33 -9.57 -6.53 6.94
N VAL A 34 -8.76 -5.82 6.18
CA VAL A 34 -8.99 -5.68 4.75
C VAL A 34 -8.82 -7.06 4.12
N PRO A 35 -9.69 -7.48 3.20
CA PRO A 35 -9.56 -8.80 2.59
C PRO A 35 -8.25 -8.96 1.81
N PRO A 36 -7.61 -10.14 1.86
CA PRO A 36 -6.43 -10.40 1.04
C PRO A 36 -6.72 -10.18 -0.44
N GLY A 37 -5.73 -9.68 -1.15
CA GLY A 37 -5.88 -9.38 -2.57
C GLY A 37 -6.39 -7.98 -2.85
N THR A 38 -6.80 -7.24 -1.83
CA THR A 38 -7.24 -5.86 -2.00
C THR A 38 -6.03 -5.00 -2.35
N ARG A 39 -6.21 -4.12 -3.32
CA ARG A 39 -5.17 -3.17 -3.71
C ARG A 39 -5.48 -1.79 -3.14
N GLY A 40 -4.44 -1.00 -2.95
CA GLY A 40 -4.61 0.33 -2.43
C GLY A 40 -3.42 1.21 -2.76
N THR A 41 -3.54 2.47 -2.40
CA THR A 41 -2.50 3.48 -2.66
C THR A 41 -1.96 3.98 -1.33
N VAL A 42 -0.63 4.06 -1.23
CA VAL A 42 0.01 4.62 -0.06
C VAL A 42 -0.31 6.11 0.03
N GLU A 43 -0.80 6.53 1.18
CA GLU A 43 -1.01 7.95 1.44
C GLU A 43 0.25 8.56 2.03
N ARG A 44 0.81 7.91 3.04
CA ARG A 44 2.08 8.32 3.65
C ARG A 44 2.52 7.27 4.67
N VAL A 45 3.76 7.40 5.13
CA VAL A 45 4.27 6.63 6.26
C VAL A 45 4.33 7.59 7.46
N ASN A 46 3.67 7.23 8.55
CA ASN A 46 3.59 8.10 9.72
C ASN A 46 4.83 7.94 10.61
N SER A 47 4.86 8.70 11.71
CA SER A 47 6.02 8.73 12.60
C SER A 47 6.25 7.42 13.35
N LEU A 48 5.26 6.55 13.40
CA LEU A 48 5.38 5.23 14.01
C LEU A 48 5.90 4.19 13.02
N GLY A 49 6.00 4.56 11.74
CA GLY A 49 6.42 3.63 10.70
C GLY A 49 5.27 2.85 10.07
N ASP A 50 4.04 3.16 10.42
CA ASP A 50 2.88 2.54 9.79
C ASP A 50 2.61 3.18 8.44
N ILE A 51 2.21 2.36 7.48
CA ILE A 51 1.89 2.83 6.13
C ILE A 51 0.41 3.15 6.07
N GLU A 52 0.09 4.44 5.98
CA GLU A 52 -1.30 4.87 5.88
C GLU A 52 -1.78 4.67 4.46
N MET A 53 -2.90 3.98 4.32
CA MET A 53 -3.39 3.51 3.03
C MET A 53 -4.77 4.08 2.69
N ASN A 54 -4.98 4.25 1.41
CA ASN A 54 -6.32 4.40 0.83
C ASN A 54 -6.58 3.14 0.01
N TRP A 55 -7.35 2.22 0.57
CA TRP A 55 -7.68 0.97 -0.11
C TRP A 55 -8.76 1.22 -1.16
N ASP A 56 -8.68 0.48 -2.26
CA ASP A 56 -9.63 0.65 -3.36
C ASP A 56 -11.06 0.33 -2.98
N ASN A 57 -11.25 -0.43 -1.89
CA ASN A 57 -12.58 -0.74 -1.37
C ASN A 57 -13.12 0.34 -0.42
N GLY A 58 -12.42 1.46 -0.28
CA GLY A 58 -12.85 2.57 0.57
C GLY A 58 -12.32 2.50 2.00
N ARG A 59 -11.64 1.43 2.38
CA ARG A 59 -11.05 1.30 3.72
C ARG A 59 -9.78 2.14 3.82
N THR A 60 -9.44 2.53 5.03
CA THR A 60 -8.24 3.35 5.29
C THR A 60 -7.34 2.73 6.36
N LEU A 61 -7.48 1.44 6.61
CA LEU A 61 -6.71 0.74 7.62
C LEU A 61 -5.23 0.73 7.23
N SER A 62 -4.37 1.14 8.17
CA SER A 62 -2.92 1.22 7.92
C SER A 62 -2.28 -0.16 7.92
N LEU A 63 -1.14 -0.28 7.23
CA LEU A 63 -0.32 -1.48 7.25
C LEU A 63 0.79 -1.31 8.27
N ILE A 64 1.05 -2.37 9.03
CA ILE A 64 2.10 -2.39 10.03
C ILE A 64 3.20 -3.31 9.52
N PRO A 65 4.34 -2.75 9.06
CA PRO A 65 5.45 -3.58 8.59
C PRO A 65 5.90 -4.56 9.67
N GLY A 66 6.06 -5.82 9.29
CA GLY A 66 6.42 -6.88 10.24
C GLY A 66 5.23 -7.65 10.77
N GLU A 67 4.03 -7.09 10.78
CA GLU A 67 2.82 -7.79 11.19
C GLU A 67 1.91 -8.11 10.01
N ASP A 68 1.82 -7.18 9.06
CA ASP A 68 1.00 -7.35 7.88
C ASP A 68 1.88 -7.71 6.69
N SER A 69 1.35 -8.54 5.79
CA SER A 69 2.07 -8.95 4.58
C SER A 69 1.46 -8.26 3.38
N PHE A 70 2.30 -7.64 2.58
CA PHE A 70 1.86 -6.89 1.41
C PHE A 70 3.01 -6.82 0.42
N ARG A 71 2.70 -6.40 -0.82
CA ARG A 71 3.70 -6.25 -1.86
C ARG A 71 3.37 -5.08 -2.76
N LYS A 72 4.40 -4.55 -3.40
CA LYS A 72 4.21 -3.54 -4.43
C LYS A 72 3.68 -4.21 -5.69
N LEU A 73 2.87 -3.49 -6.43
CA LEU A 73 2.45 -3.96 -7.74
C LEU A 73 3.64 -3.93 -8.69
N THR A 74 3.67 -4.90 -9.60
CA THR A 74 4.69 -4.92 -10.66
C THR A 74 4.36 -3.86 -11.71
N MET A 75 5.36 -3.54 -12.52
CA MET A 75 5.14 -2.61 -13.64
C MET A 75 4.03 -3.12 -14.56
N GLU A 76 4.01 -4.41 -14.78
CA GLU A 76 3.00 -5.05 -15.61
C GLU A 76 1.60 -4.87 -15.03
N GLU A 77 1.48 -5.03 -13.71
CA GLU A 77 0.20 -4.81 -13.03
C GLU A 77 -0.22 -3.34 -13.07
N LEU A 78 0.73 -2.44 -12.89
CA LEU A 78 0.44 -1.01 -12.98
C LEU A 78 -0.02 -0.62 -14.38
N GLU A 79 0.62 -1.18 -15.40
CA GLU A 79 0.23 -0.94 -16.79
C GLU A 79 -1.16 -1.48 -17.07
N ALA A 80 -1.48 -2.66 -16.52
CA ALA A 80 -2.80 -3.24 -16.69
C ALA A 80 -3.88 -2.36 -16.07
N GLU A 81 -3.61 -1.74 -14.92
CA GLU A 81 -4.56 -0.81 -14.32
C GLU A 81 -4.76 0.41 -15.19
N GLN A 82 -3.70 0.92 -15.79
CA GLN A 82 -3.77 2.07 -16.68
C GLN A 82 -4.43 1.73 -18.00
N ASP A 83 -4.17 0.52 -18.52
CA ASP A 83 -4.75 0.06 -19.77
C ASP A 83 -6.28 0.02 -19.71
N ILE A 84 -6.83 -0.36 -18.55
CA ILE A 84 -8.27 -0.35 -18.38
C ILE A 84 -8.81 1.06 -18.60
N GLY A 85 -8.14 2.05 -18.02
CA GLY A 85 -8.50 3.45 -18.24
C GLY A 85 -8.25 3.89 -19.66
N GLY A 86 -7.12 3.47 -20.23
CA GLY A 86 -6.76 3.77 -21.60
C GLY A 86 -7.73 3.19 -22.60
N MET A 87 -8.17 1.98 -22.37
CA MET A 87 -9.16 1.34 -23.22
C MET A 87 -10.46 2.11 -23.29
N GLN A 88 -10.89 2.66 -22.17
CA GLN A 88 -12.09 3.49 -22.16
C GLN A 88 -11.91 4.71 -23.02
N CYS A 89 -10.73 5.29 -23.03
CA CYS A 89 -10.45 6.41 -23.91
C CYS A 89 -10.37 6.01 -25.38
N GLN A 90 -9.90 4.80 -25.63
CA GLN A 90 -9.70 4.30 -26.99
C GLN A 90 -10.99 3.89 -27.67
N THR A 91 -12.01 3.65 -26.93
CA THR A 91 -13.29 3.29 -27.51
C THR A 91 -13.94 4.47 -28.23
N LEU A 92 -13.28 5.57 -28.19
CA LEU A 92 -13.71 6.73 -28.98
C LEU A 92 -13.41 6.53 -30.49
#